data_dc9746c3f40d31ebbc73e9160c842d36
#
_entry.id   dc9746c3f40d31ebbc73e9160c842d36
#
_cell.length_a   1.000
_cell.length_b   1.000
_cell.length_c   1.000
_cell.angle_alpha   90.00
_cell.angle_beta   90.00
_cell.angle_gamma   90.00
#
_symmetry.space_group_name_H-M   'P 1'
#
loop_
_entity.id
_entity.type
_entity.pdbx_description
1 polymer ?
#
loop_
_entity_poly.entity_id
_entity_poly.type
_entity_poly.pdbx_seq_one_letter_code
_entity_poly.pdbx_strand_id
1 'polypeptide(L)'
;MENNYPFISMLRKYVSSSVLLVIATIAALVIANGPWGDLYRKFWELPVSLSIGGFNLFSHGGHALHLGAFINDFLMAIFFLSVGLEIKREVLCGELSSIKKALAPVIGACGGMIVPVIVFFLVCPKDPAMERGMAIPMATDIAFSLGCLSIFSKRCPIGLKIFLAALAVADDLGGIIVIAIRYTENLNLWYLLASALTVVVLCIGNWRGIRTKAFYLNTGLILWYFMLGSGIHATIAGVVLAFCIPANIPRGTKFYIERIRHQLDHFPSTVVTHADRNKPVVLSDEEIALLKSVESASDHLVSPLQDMEDVLKMPVNYQIIPLFAFANAGVNLAGMSLMSLFSGVGLAVFLGLLIGKFCGVLSFSWLGIKLGLMQMPENANWKSFASICMLCGIGFTVSMFMAALSYPSAEHADLLNDAKLGILCGTIASALVGCLMLNKFLPAAPSPQPSQNA
;
A
#
# COMPACT_ATOMS: atom_id res chain seq x y z
N MET A 1 -19.62 6.21 -9.44
CA MET A 1 -18.21 5.91 -9.77
C MET A 1 -17.93 4.44 -10.17
N GLU A 2 -18.89 3.53 -10.14
CA GLU A 2 -18.67 2.11 -10.49
C GLU A 2 -18.48 1.80 -11.99
N ASN A 3 -18.79 2.74 -12.89
CA ASN A 3 -18.83 2.46 -14.35
C ASN A 3 -17.62 2.91 -15.17
N ASN A 4 -16.62 3.56 -14.58
CA ASN A 4 -15.49 4.06 -15.37
C ASN A 4 -14.45 2.99 -15.76
N TYR A 5 -14.51 1.80 -15.14
CA TYR A 5 -13.62 0.69 -15.44
C TYR A 5 -14.41 -0.64 -15.48
N PRO A 6 -15.14 -0.92 -16.56
CA PRO A 6 -16.01 -2.10 -16.64
C PRO A 6 -15.27 -3.43 -16.45
N PHE A 7 -14.02 -3.52 -16.89
CA PHE A 7 -13.19 -4.70 -16.69
C PHE A 7 -12.80 -4.88 -15.21
N ILE A 8 -12.45 -3.79 -14.53
CA ILE A 8 -12.05 -3.83 -13.11
C ILE A 8 -13.28 -4.07 -12.21
N SER A 9 -14.44 -3.50 -12.55
CA SER A 9 -15.69 -3.76 -11.80
C SER A 9 -16.14 -5.21 -11.93
N MET A 10 -15.96 -5.81 -13.10
CA MET A 10 -16.18 -7.23 -13.35
C MET A 10 -15.20 -8.10 -12.54
N LEU A 11 -13.89 -7.77 -12.55
CA LEU A 11 -12.88 -8.45 -11.75
C LEU A 11 -13.22 -8.40 -10.26
N ARG A 12 -13.60 -7.24 -9.73
CA ARG A 12 -13.97 -7.06 -8.30
C ARG A 12 -15.13 -7.95 -7.88
N LYS A 13 -16.09 -8.20 -8.78
CA LYS A 13 -17.25 -9.04 -8.50
C LYS A 13 -16.85 -10.50 -8.29
N TYR A 14 -15.78 -10.97 -8.96
CA TYR A 14 -15.38 -12.37 -8.99
C TYR A 14 -14.04 -12.66 -8.32
N VAL A 15 -13.13 -11.66 -8.24
CA VAL A 15 -11.76 -11.85 -7.74
C VAL A 15 -11.41 -10.73 -6.76
N SER A 16 -11.04 -11.08 -5.52
CA SER A 16 -10.49 -10.08 -4.59
C SER A 16 -9.07 -9.67 -5.01
N SER A 17 -8.64 -8.44 -4.66
CA SER A 17 -7.28 -7.94 -4.95
C SER A 17 -6.18 -8.88 -4.43
N SER A 18 -6.39 -9.49 -3.26
CA SER A 18 -5.44 -10.43 -2.67
C SER A 18 -5.30 -11.72 -3.48
N VAL A 19 -6.39 -12.21 -4.10
CA VAL A 19 -6.34 -13.38 -5.00
C VAL A 19 -5.59 -13.03 -6.27
N LEU A 20 -5.82 -11.84 -6.85
CA LEU A 20 -5.08 -11.38 -8.03
C LEU A 20 -3.59 -11.25 -7.75
N LEU A 21 -3.23 -10.76 -6.56
CA LEU A 21 -1.85 -10.66 -6.10
C LEU A 21 -1.17 -12.06 -6.04
N VAL A 22 -1.85 -13.06 -5.46
CA VAL A 22 -1.35 -14.44 -5.41
C VAL A 22 -1.19 -15.03 -6.82
N ILE A 23 -2.16 -14.82 -7.71
CA ILE A 23 -2.08 -15.27 -9.09
C ILE A 23 -0.88 -14.63 -9.80
N ALA A 24 -0.69 -13.31 -9.66
CA ALA A 24 0.46 -12.62 -10.26
C ALA A 24 1.80 -13.15 -9.75
N THR A 25 1.88 -13.47 -8.46
CA THR A 25 3.07 -14.04 -7.82
C THR A 25 3.38 -15.45 -8.36
N ILE A 26 2.37 -16.30 -8.40
CA ILE A 26 2.52 -17.67 -8.94
C ILE A 26 2.92 -17.61 -10.41
N ALA A 27 2.29 -16.73 -11.20
CA ALA A 27 2.63 -16.55 -12.61
C ALA A 27 4.10 -16.09 -12.78
N ALA A 28 4.56 -15.13 -11.98
CA ALA A 28 5.95 -14.67 -11.98
C ALA A 28 6.93 -15.82 -11.68
N LEU A 29 6.65 -16.62 -10.63
CA LEU A 29 7.49 -17.75 -10.25
C LEU A 29 7.53 -18.84 -11.33
N VAL A 30 6.38 -19.18 -11.92
CA VAL A 30 6.29 -20.19 -12.98
C VAL A 30 7.03 -19.74 -14.24
N ILE A 31 6.85 -18.48 -14.66
CA ILE A 31 7.51 -17.94 -15.86
C ILE A 31 9.02 -17.82 -15.64
N ALA A 32 9.44 -17.29 -14.48
CA ALA A 32 10.85 -17.10 -14.16
C ALA A 32 11.66 -18.40 -14.08
N ASN A 33 11.01 -19.53 -13.72
CA ASN A 33 11.63 -20.84 -13.60
C ASN A 33 11.27 -21.79 -14.75
N GLY A 34 10.48 -21.34 -15.71
CA GLY A 34 10.08 -22.08 -16.90
C GLY A 34 11.01 -21.80 -18.11
N PRO A 35 10.62 -22.31 -19.30
CA PRO A 35 11.38 -22.10 -20.53
C PRO A 35 11.56 -20.63 -20.93
N TRP A 36 10.73 -19.75 -20.41
CA TRP A 36 10.74 -18.31 -20.69
C TRP A 36 11.44 -17.47 -19.62
N GLY A 37 12.16 -18.10 -18.70
CA GLY A 37 12.84 -17.41 -17.59
C GLY A 37 13.86 -16.37 -18.06
N ASP A 38 14.62 -16.68 -19.13
CA ASP A 38 15.57 -15.72 -19.70
C ASP A 38 14.88 -14.53 -20.38
N LEU A 39 13.76 -14.77 -21.07
CA LEU A 39 12.97 -13.70 -21.67
C LEU A 39 12.36 -12.80 -20.60
N TYR A 40 11.85 -13.38 -19.52
CA TYR A 40 11.32 -12.66 -18.39
C TYR A 40 12.36 -11.73 -17.75
N ARG A 41 13.59 -12.23 -17.49
CA ARG A 41 14.69 -11.41 -16.94
C ARG A 41 15.09 -10.29 -17.89
N LYS A 42 15.35 -10.61 -19.16
CA LYS A 42 15.71 -9.64 -20.18
C LYS A 42 14.65 -8.54 -20.36
N PHE A 43 13.38 -8.88 -20.20
CA PHE A 43 12.28 -7.90 -20.29
C PHE A 43 12.39 -6.84 -19.20
N TRP A 44 12.66 -7.23 -17.95
CA TRP A 44 12.81 -6.28 -16.84
C TRP A 44 14.13 -5.50 -16.86
N GLU A 45 15.13 -6.01 -17.57
CA GLU A 45 16.43 -5.36 -17.78
C GLU A 45 16.44 -4.39 -18.96
N LEU A 46 15.36 -4.28 -19.74
CA LEU A 46 15.27 -3.35 -20.86
C LEU A 46 15.51 -1.91 -20.39
N PRO A 47 16.42 -1.14 -21.05
CA PRO A 47 16.67 0.23 -20.67
C PRO A 47 15.51 1.13 -21.05
N VAL A 48 15.02 1.93 -20.10
CA VAL A 48 14.02 2.97 -20.33
C VAL A 48 14.73 4.26 -20.63
N SER A 49 14.59 4.77 -21.85
CA SER A 49 15.21 6.04 -22.25
C SER A 49 14.19 6.94 -22.94
N LEU A 50 14.05 8.16 -22.43
CA LEU A 50 13.38 9.26 -23.12
C LEU A 50 14.41 10.36 -23.28
N SER A 51 15.03 10.41 -24.46
CA SER A 51 16.10 11.38 -24.74
C SER A 51 15.60 12.55 -25.56
N ILE A 52 15.88 13.75 -25.09
CA ILE A 52 15.61 15.02 -25.79
C ILE A 52 16.93 15.74 -25.96
N GLY A 53 17.41 15.90 -27.18
CA GLY A 53 18.65 16.62 -27.47
C GLY A 53 19.92 16.05 -26.79
N GLY A 54 20.00 14.73 -26.60
CA GLY A 54 21.08 14.03 -25.90
C GLY A 54 20.96 13.95 -24.38
N PHE A 55 19.94 14.57 -23.79
CA PHE A 55 19.64 14.45 -22.38
C PHE A 55 18.57 13.34 -22.17
N ASN A 56 18.93 12.30 -21.41
CA ASN A 56 17.98 11.24 -21.06
C ASN A 56 17.24 11.60 -19.77
N LEU A 57 15.93 11.74 -19.85
CA LEU A 57 15.07 12.11 -18.71
C LEU A 57 15.11 11.04 -17.59
N PHE A 58 15.26 9.77 -17.96
CA PHE A 58 15.26 8.64 -17.03
C PHE A 58 16.67 8.07 -16.86
N SER A 59 17.64 8.94 -16.54
CA SER A 59 19.00 8.52 -16.18
C SER A 59 19.26 8.81 -14.70
N HIS A 60 19.80 7.81 -13.99
CA HIS A 60 20.31 7.98 -12.64
C HIS A 60 21.81 7.73 -12.63
N GLY A 61 22.61 8.71 -12.16
CA GLY A 61 24.07 8.58 -12.14
C GLY A 61 24.73 8.39 -13.51
N GLY A 62 24.08 8.84 -14.62
CA GLY A 62 24.61 8.71 -16.00
C GLY A 62 24.24 7.40 -16.70
N HIS A 63 23.54 6.49 -16.04
CA HIS A 63 23.04 5.24 -16.62
C HIS A 63 21.53 5.30 -16.82
N ALA A 64 21.02 4.73 -17.94
CA ALA A 64 19.58 4.59 -18.15
C ALA A 64 18.97 3.63 -17.11
N LEU A 65 17.82 4.00 -16.55
CA LEU A 65 17.08 3.12 -15.66
C LEU A 65 16.59 1.88 -16.42
N HIS A 66 16.71 0.71 -15.80
CA HIS A 66 16.06 -0.50 -16.30
C HIS A 66 14.56 -0.47 -16.04
N LEU A 67 13.78 -1.12 -16.91
CA LEU A 67 12.30 -1.16 -16.80
C LEU A 67 11.83 -1.62 -15.42
N GLY A 68 12.49 -2.62 -14.84
CA GLY A 68 12.18 -3.10 -13.48
C GLY A 68 12.41 -2.02 -12.41
N ALA A 69 13.51 -1.28 -12.47
CA ALA A 69 13.80 -0.17 -11.55
C ALA A 69 12.81 0.98 -11.74
N PHE A 70 12.51 1.36 -12.99
CA PHE A 70 11.51 2.38 -13.29
C PHE A 70 10.13 2.03 -12.73
N ILE A 71 9.68 0.77 -12.95
CA ILE A 71 8.40 0.29 -12.41
C ILE A 71 8.42 0.32 -10.88
N ASN A 72 9.50 -0.13 -10.25
CA ASN A 72 9.61 -0.11 -8.80
C ASN A 72 9.54 1.33 -8.25
N ASP A 73 10.26 2.28 -8.82
CA ASP A 73 10.27 3.65 -8.34
C ASP A 73 8.96 4.40 -8.63
N PHE A 74 8.44 4.26 -9.85
CA PHE A 74 7.24 4.99 -10.28
C PHE A 74 5.96 4.43 -9.69
N LEU A 75 5.74 3.10 -9.80
CA LEU A 75 4.53 2.48 -9.26
C LEU A 75 4.50 2.55 -7.73
N MET A 76 5.67 2.39 -7.09
CA MET A 76 5.74 2.52 -5.64
C MET A 76 5.55 3.96 -5.18
N ALA A 77 5.92 4.98 -5.97
CA ALA A 77 5.59 6.36 -5.64
C ALA A 77 4.06 6.60 -5.63
N ILE A 78 3.33 6.00 -6.58
CA ILE A 78 1.85 6.05 -6.60
C ILE A 78 1.26 5.24 -5.43
N PHE A 79 1.81 4.08 -5.13
CA PHE A 79 1.43 3.29 -3.95
C PHE A 79 1.62 4.10 -2.67
N PHE A 80 2.79 4.70 -2.47
CA PHE A 80 3.06 5.53 -1.28
C PHE A 80 2.27 6.84 -1.27
N LEU A 81 1.84 7.37 -2.42
CA LEU A 81 0.85 8.44 -2.48
C LEU A 81 -0.48 7.96 -1.87
N SER A 82 -0.96 6.79 -2.27
CA SER A 82 -2.21 6.21 -1.72
C SER A 82 -2.11 5.96 -0.22
N VAL A 83 -1.01 5.33 0.23
CA VAL A 83 -0.73 5.10 1.66
C VAL A 83 -0.61 6.43 2.42
N GLY A 84 0.07 7.43 1.86
CA GLY A 84 0.20 8.75 2.47
C GLY A 84 -1.13 9.49 2.64
N LEU A 85 -2.06 9.34 1.68
CA LEU A 85 -3.43 9.87 1.78
C LEU A 85 -4.20 9.14 2.89
N GLU A 86 -4.09 7.82 2.97
CA GLU A 86 -4.69 7.00 4.02
C GLU A 86 -4.14 7.38 5.41
N ILE A 87 -2.81 7.49 5.56
CA ILE A 87 -2.16 7.98 6.79
C ILE A 87 -2.71 9.35 7.19
N LYS A 88 -2.77 10.30 6.25
CA LYS A 88 -3.28 11.64 6.52
C LYS A 88 -4.74 11.62 6.95
N ARG A 89 -5.58 10.80 6.32
CA ARG A 89 -6.98 10.62 6.74
C ARG A 89 -7.07 10.04 8.15
N GLU A 90 -6.30 8.99 8.45
CA GLU A 90 -6.28 8.37 9.78
C GLU A 90 -5.82 9.34 10.88
N VAL A 91 -4.85 10.20 10.58
CA VAL A 91 -4.37 11.25 11.51
C VAL A 91 -5.44 12.34 11.72
N LEU A 92 -6.20 12.70 10.70
CA LEU A 92 -7.19 13.77 10.80
C LEU A 92 -8.53 13.32 11.40
N CYS A 93 -9.02 12.14 11.01
CA CYS A 93 -10.38 11.68 11.33
C CYS A 93 -10.48 10.24 11.82
N GLY A 94 -9.40 9.43 11.71
CA GLY A 94 -9.41 8.00 12.02
C GLY A 94 -8.86 7.63 13.40
N GLU A 95 -8.31 6.43 13.49
CA GLU A 95 -7.77 5.86 14.74
C GLU A 95 -6.48 6.57 15.20
N LEU A 96 -5.77 7.26 14.32
CA LEU A 96 -4.59 8.06 14.67
C LEU A 96 -4.93 9.52 15.03
N SER A 97 -6.21 9.91 15.06
CA SER A 97 -6.66 11.30 15.26
C SER A 97 -6.53 11.79 16.71
N SER A 98 -6.41 10.90 17.68
CA SER A 98 -6.15 11.28 19.07
C SER A 98 -5.05 10.41 19.67
N ILE A 99 -4.26 10.97 20.59
CA ILE A 99 -3.15 10.27 21.25
C ILE A 99 -3.63 8.97 21.90
N LYS A 100 -4.80 8.97 22.54
CA LYS A 100 -5.33 7.77 23.22
C LYS A 100 -5.65 6.64 22.26
N LYS A 101 -6.19 6.94 21.08
CA LYS A 101 -6.50 5.95 20.05
C LYS A 101 -5.24 5.49 19.33
N ALA A 102 -4.35 6.43 18.99
CA ALA A 102 -3.11 6.16 18.26
C ALA A 102 -2.11 5.31 19.04
N LEU A 103 -2.15 5.35 20.37
CA LEU A 103 -1.19 4.60 21.20
C LEU A 103 -1.21 3.10 20.92
N ALA A 104 -2.37 2.50 20.71
CA ALA A 104 -2.50 1.06 20.48
C ALA A 104 -1.77 0.61 19.19
N PRO A 105 -2.12 1.14 17.98
CA PRO A 105 -1.44 0.75 16.76
C PRO A 105 0.03 1.20 16.72
N VAL A 106 0.37 2.37 17.27
CA VAL A 106 1.75 2.88 17.28
C VAL A 106 2.66 2.05 18.16
N ILE A 107 2.24 1.67 19.38
CA ILE A 107 3.03 0.79 20.26
C ILE A 107 3.22 -0.58 19.59
N GLY A 108 2.16 -1.14 18.99
CA GLY A 108 2.26 -2.39 18.25
C GLY A 108 3.22 -2.30 17.07
N ALA A 109 3.16 -1.22 16.28
CA ALA A 109 4.05 -0.97 15.15
C ALA A 109 5.51 -0.80 15.59
N CYS A 110 5.77 -0.04 16.67
CA CYS A 110 7.13 0.06 17.23
C CYS A 110 7.71 -1.32 17.58
N GLY A 111 6.91 -2.20 18.22
CA GLY A 111 7.33 -3.58 18.48
C GLY A 111 7.57 -4.36 17.19
N GLY A 112 6.65 -4.21 16.21
CA GLY A 112 6.72 -4.85 14.91
C GLY A 112 7.87 -4.36 14.02
N MET A 113 8.48 -3.22 14.32
CA MET A 113 9.68 -2.72 13.65
C MET A 113 10.97 -3.09 14.39
N ILE A 114 11.01 -2.88 15.70
CA ILE A 114 12.23 -3.05 16.51
C ILE A 114 12.63 -4.51 16.64
N VAL A 115 11.67 -5.37 17.00
CA VAL A 115 11.98 -6.79 17.28
C VAL A 115 12.42 -7.57 16.05
N PRO A 116 11.80 -7.42 14.85
CA PRO A 116 12.31 -8.05 13.63
C PRO A 116 13.75 -7.64 13.28
N VAL A 117 14.10 -6.37 13.48
CA VAL A 117 15.47 -5.88 13.28
C VAL A 117 16.44 -6.55 14.26
N ILE A 118 16.06 -6.66 15.53
CA ILE A 118 16.88 -7.37 16.53
C ILE A 118 17.06 -8.84 16.12
N VAL A 119 15.98 -9.52 15.72
CA VAL A 119 16.03 -10.91 15.25
C VAL A 119 16.93 -11.03 14.02
N PHE A 120 16.83 -10.08 13.08
CA PHE A 120 17.67 -10.04 11.89
C PHE A 120 19.16 -9.97 12.27
N PHE A 121 19.57 -9.06 13.15
CA PHE A 121 20.96 -8.92 13.59
C PHE A 121 21.47 -10.09 14.44
N LEU A 122 20.60 -10.81 15.12
CA LEU A 122 20.98 -12.02 15.89
C LEU A 122 21.27 -13.22 14.98
N VAL A 123 20.61 -13.27 13.82
CA VAL A 123 20.68 -14.43 12.91
C VAL A 123 21.59 -14.16 11.72
N CYS A 124 21.62 -12.93 11.22
CA CYS A 124 22.43 -12.54 10.08
C CYS A 124 23.91 -12.51 10.44
N PRO A 125 24.81 -13.09 9.61
CA PRO A 125 26.24 -12.92 9.76
C PRO A 125 26.62 -11.44 9.78
N LYS A 126 27.67 -11.10 10.54
CA LYS A 126 28.17 -9.72 10.65
C LYS A 126 28.97 -9.35 9.38
N ASP A 127 28.25 -9.10 8.31
CA ASP A 127 28.79 -8.60 7.02
C ASP A 127 28.06 -7.30 6.67
N PRO A 128 28.79 -6.19 6.43
CA PRO A 128 28.19 -4.91 6.10
C PRO A 128 27.26 -4.94 4.87
N ALA A 129 27.51 -5.83 3.91
CA ALA A 129 26.63 -6.01 2.76
C ALA A 129 25.31 -6.67 3.16
N MET A 130 25.35 -7.70 4.00
CA MET A 130 24.17 -8.40 4.49
C MET A 130 23.33 -7.53 5.44
N GLU A 131 23.96 -6.72 6.28
CA GLU A 131 23.29 -5.83 7.24
C GLU A 131 22.40 -4.77 6.59
N ARG A 132 22.62 -4.46 5.31
CA ARG A 132 21.72 -3.56 4.54
C ARG A 132 20.27 -4.05 4.52
N GLY A 133 20.05 -5.36 4.60
CA GLY A 133 18.73 -5.99 4.57
C GLY A 133 17.92 -5.89 5.87
N MET A 134 18.42 -5.23 6.92
CA MET A 134 17.77 -5.17 8.24
C MET A 134 16.32 -4.64 8.21
N ALA A 135 16.01 -3.77 7.25
CA ALA A 135 14.68 -3.16 7.12
C ALA A 135 13.65 -4.08 6.41
N ILE A 136 14.11 -5.15 5.75
CA ILE A 136 13.25 -6.06 4.98
C ILE A 136 12.14 -6.68 5.85
N PRO A 137 12.42 -7.25 7.03
CA PRO A 137 11.41 -7.90 7.85
C PRO A 137 10.55 -6.92 8.67
N MET A 138 10.76 -5.61 8.55
CA MET A 138 9.95 -4.59 9.26
C MET A 138 8.58 -4.37 8.62
N ALA A 139 8.45 -4.59 7.32
CA ALA A 139 7.27 -4.23 6.56
C ALA A 139 6.12 -5.23 6.73
N THR A 140 4.88 -4.73 6.66
CA THR A 140 3.65 -5.54 6.63
C THR A 140 2.87 -5.24 5.36
N ASP A 141 2.44 -6.26 4.62
CA ASP A 141 1.57 -6.12 3.45
C ASP A 141 0.09 -6.06 3.89
N ILE A 142 -0.46 -4.84 3.89
CA ILE A 142 -1.85 -4.58 4.30
C ILE A 142 -2.83 -5.36 3.41
N ALA A 143 -2.63 -5.32 2.09
CA ALA A 143 -3.56 -5.91 1.13
C ALA A 143 -3.66 -7.44 1.31
N PHE A 144 -2.52 -8.09 1.54
CA PHE A 144 -2.48 -9.53 1.75
C PHE A 144 -3.00 -9.91 3.16
N SER A 145 -2.59 -9.19 4.20
CA SER A 145 -2.98 -9.46 5.59
C SER A 145 -4.50 -9.29 5.79
N LEU A 146 -5.09 -8.20 5.28
CA LEU A 146 -6.54 -7.99 5.30
C LEU A 146 -7.26 -8.98 4.38
N GLY A 147 -6.63 -9.41 3.28
CA GLY A 147 -7.14 -10.46 2.42
C GLY A 147 -7.31 -11.80 3.16
N CYS A 148 -6.29 -12.24 3.89
CA CYS A 148 -6.36 -13.42 4.74
C CYS A 148 -7.44 -13.27 5.82
N LEU A 149 -7.51 -12.09 6.45
CA LEU A 149 -8.52 -11.81 7.47
C LEU A 149 -9.95 -11.79 6.91
N SER A 150 -10.12 -11.39 5.64
CA SER A 150 -11.43 -11.33 4.98
C SER A 150 -12.12 -12.70 4.88
N ILE A 151 -11.35 -13.79 4.81
CA ILE A 151 -11.85 -15.17 4.83
C ILE A 151 -12.66 -15.44 6.12
N PHE A 152 -12.23 -14.82 7.21
CA PHE A 152 -12.87 -14.94 8.53
C PHE A 152 -13.76 -13.75 8.89
N SER A 153 -14.14 -12.92 7.91
CA SER A 153 -14.81 -11.63 8.13
C SER A 153 -16.10 -11.72 8.98
N LYS A 154 -16.87 -12.81 8.84
CA LYS A 154 -18.12 -13.05 9.59
C LYS A 154 -17.90 -13.42 11.07
N ARG A 155 -16.68 -13.89 11.41
CA ARG A 155 -16.31 -14.36 12.74
C ARG A 155 -15.38 -13.40 13.48
N CYS A 156 -14.68 -12.53 12.74
CA CYS A 156 -13.68 -11.64 13.29
C CYS A 156 -14.32 -10.36 13.84
N PRO A 157 -14.07 -10.01 15.12
CA PRO A 157 -14.49 -8.74 15.71
C PRO A 157 -13.98 -7.54 14.91
N ILE A 158 -14.81 -6.51 14.78
CA ILE A 158 -14.49 -5.28 14.05
C ILE A 158 -13.25 -4.60 14.65
N GLY A 159 -13.13 -4.56 15.99
CA GLY A 159 -11.98 -3.97 16.67
C GLY A 159 -10.64 -4.59 16.27
N LEU A 160 -10.59 -5.89 15.99
CA LEU A 160 -9.37 -6.55 15.51
C LEU A 160 -9.02 -6.17 14.07
N LYS A 161 -10.02 -5.97 13.21
CA LYS A 161 -9.81 -5.51 11.83
C LYS A 161 -9.26 -4.08 11.81
N ILE A 162 -9.86 -3.20 12.63
CA ILE A 162 -9.44 -1.81 12.79
C ILE A 162 -8.01 -1.76 13.33
N PHE A 163 -7.71 -2.56 14.36
CA PHE A 163 -6.37 -2.64 14.93
C PHE A 163 -5.32 -3.06 13.89
N LEU A 164 -5.58 -4.12 13.11
CA LEU A 164 -4.65 -4.58 12.06
C LEU A 164 -4.43 -3.52 11.01
N ALA A 165 -5.50 -2.87 10.53
CA ALA A 165 -5.38 -1.81 9.54
C ALA A 165 -4.60 -0.60 10.08
N ALA A 166 -4.93 -0.11 11.28
CA ALA A 166 -4.25 1.03 11.88
C ALA A 166 -2.77 0.72 12.22
N LEU A 167 -2.48 -0.52 12.67
CA LEU A 167 -1.12 -0.97 12.92
C LEU A 167 -0.30 -0.99 11.64
N ALA A 168 -0.86 -1.52 10.56
CA ALA A 168 -0.16 -1.59 9.28
C ALA A 168 0.10 -0.20 8.69
N VAL A 169 -0.85 0.74 8.82
CA VAL A 169 -0.65 2.15 8.46
C VAL A 169 0.49 2.80 9.28
N ALA A 170 0.56 2.51 10.59
CA ALA A 170 1.64 3.01 11.45
C ALA A 170 3.00 2.36 11.12
N ASP A 171 3.00 1.10 10.73
CA ASP A 171 4.15 0.31 10.28
C ASP A 171 4.72 0.87 8.96
N ASP A 172 3.84 1.18 8.00
CA ASP A 172 4.23 1.80 6.72
C ASP A 172 4.85 3.19 6.94
N LEU A 173 4.30 3.99 7.86
CA LEU A 173 4.91 5.29 8.21
C LEU A 173 6.32 5.10 8.76
N GLY A 174 6.53 4.12 9.64
CA GLY A 174 7.85 3.77 10.15
C GLY A 174 8.79 3.29 9.05
N GLY A 175 8.30 2.46 8.13
CA GLY A 175 9.04 2.00 6.95
C GLY A 175 9.51 3.14 6.06
N ILE A 176 8.66 4.13 5.79
CA ILE A 176 9.00 5.34 5.01
C ILE A 176 10.13 6.12 5.68
N ILE A 177 10.08 6.27 7.02
CA ILE A 177 11.13 6.98 7.78
C ILE A 177 12.46 6.23 7.66
N VAL A 178 12.44 4.90 7.77
CA VAL A 178 13.64 4.07 7.62
C VAL A 178 14.20 4.16 6.20
N ILE A 179 13.34 4.14 5.16
CA ILE A 179 13.75 4.36 3.77
C ILE A 179 14.47 5.70 3.63
N ALA A 180 13.87 6.77 4.15
CA ALA A 180 14.41 8.12 4.05
C ALA A 180 15.79 8.26 4.72
N ILE A 181 16.02 7.60 5.86
CA ILE A 181 17.27 7.74 6.62
C ILE A 181 18.35 6.78 6.11
N ARG A 182 17.98 5.53 5.80
CA ARG A 182 18.94 4.44 5.59
C ARG A 182 19.37 4.28 4.13
N TYR A 183 18.48 4.59 3.18
CA TYR A 183 18.69 4.34 1.76
C TYR A 183 18.91 5.63 0.94
N THR A 184 19.18 6.75 1.58
CA THR A 184 19.59 7.98 0.91
C THR A 184 21.06 7.89 0.57
N GLU A 185 21.40 8.03 -0.73
CA GLU A 185 22.76 7.99 -1.25
C GLU A 185 23.08 9.30 -1.99
N ASN A 186 24.36 9.72 -1.99
CA ASN A 186 24.94 10.80 -2.81
C ASN A 186 23.98 11.97 -3.11
N LEU A 187 23.70 12.80 -2.10
CA LEU A 187 22.79 13.93 -2.22
C LEU A 187 23.24 14.96 -3.28
N ASN A 188 22.40 15.18 -4.29
CA ASN A 188 22.55 16.27 -5.24
C ASN A 188 21.76 17.49 -4.77
N LEU A 189 22.47 18.51 -4.32
CA LEU A 189 21.87 19.71 -3.70
C LEU A 189 20.96 20.48 -4.68
N TRP A 190 21.26 20.51 -5.98
CA TRP A 190 20.45 21.22 -6.97
C TRP A 190 19.07 20.57 -7.16
N TYR A 191 19.03 19.25 -7.28
CA TYR A 191 17.79 18.51 -7.38
C TYR A 191 16.99 18.55 -6.07
N LEU A 192 17.70 18.54 -4.93
CA LEU A 192 17.05 18.68 -3.62
C LEU A 192 16.41 20.07 -3.45
N LEU A 193 17.08 21.13 -3.89
CA LEU A 193 16.54 22.49 -3.87
C LEU A 193 15.33 22.60 -4.81
N ALA A 194 15.37 22.02 -6.00
CA ALA A 194 14.26 21.99 -6.93
C ALA A 194 13.05 21.22 -6.35
N SER A 195 13.31 20.10 -5.67
CA SER A 195 12.28 19.34 -4.94
C SER A 195 11.63 20.19 -3.85
N ALA A 196 12.44 20.87 -3.03
CA ALA A 196 11.95 21.76 -1.97
C ALA A 196 11.10 22.91 -2.54
N LEU A 197 11.53 23.51 -3.66
CA LEU A 197 10.77 24.57 -4.33
C LEU A 197 9.41 24.02 -4.84
N THR A 198 9.41 22.81 -5.39
CA THR A 198 8.16 22.15 -5.85
C THR A 198 7.21 21.89 -4.68
N VAL A 199 7.71 21.47 -3.51
CA VAL A 199 6.92 21.32 -2.29
C VAL A 199 6.34 22.68 -1.86
N VAL A 200 7.10 23.75 -1.94
CA VAL A 200 6.59 25.10 -1.64
C VAL A 200 5.45 25.50 -2.58
N VAL A 201 5.57 25.18 -3.88
CA VAL A 201 4.47 25.40 -4.86
C VAL A 201 3.21 24.61 -4.48
N LEU A 202 3.35 23.34 -4.10
CA LEU A 202 2.23 22.51 -3.60
C LEU A 202 1.59 23.11 -2.33
N CYS A 203 2.40 23.56 -1.37
CA CYS A 203 1.92 24.19 -0.14
C CYS A 203 1.18 25.51 -0.43
N ILE A 204 1.70 26.33 -1.35
CA ILE A 204 1.03 27.57 -1.80
C ILE A 204 -0.29 27.23 -2.49
N GLY A 205 -0.32 26.20 -3.33
CA GLY A 205 -1.55 25.70 -3.98
C GLY A 205 -2.61 25.28 -2.95
N ASN A 206 -2.20 24.56 -1.91
CA ASN A 206 -3.07 24.17 -0.80
C ASN A 206 -3.56 25.42 -0.02
N TRP A 207 -2.67 26.33 0.32
CA TRP A 207 -3.02 27.58 1.04
C TRP A 207 -3.99 28.46 0.23
N ARG A 208 -3.80 28.53 -1.10
CA ARG A 208 -4.71 29.23 -2.01
C ARG A 208 -6.03 28.50 -2.27
N GLY A 209 -6.18 27.29 -1.74
CA GLY A 209 -7.41 26.52 -1.87
C GLY A 209 -7.60 25.90 -3.24
N ILE A 210 -6.53 25.65 -4.00
CA ILE A 210 -6.60 24.90 -5.27
C ILE A 210 -7.05 23.48 -4.95
N ARG A 211 -8.14 23.01 -5.58
CA ARG A 211 -8.73 21.69 -5.33
C ARG A 211 -8.60 20.74 -6.51
N THR A 212 -8.11 21.24 -7.63
CA THR A 212 -8.00 20.49 -8.88
C THR A 212 -6.98 19.35 -8.75
N LYS A 213 -7.42 18.09 -8.87
CA LYS A 213 -6.57 16.89 -8.80
C LYS A 213 -5.40 16.99 -9.79
N ALA A 214 -5.65 17.46 -11.02
CA ALA A 214 -4.63 17.60 -12.05
C ALA A 214 -3.45 18.49 -11.61
N PHE A 215 -3.70 19.55 -10.83
CA PHE A 215 -2.63 20.40 -10.29
C PHE A 215 -1.69 19.58 -9.40
N TYR A 216 -2.24 18.81 -8.43
CA TYR A 216 -1.43 18.02 -7.51
C TYR A 216 -0.71 16.87 -8.21
N LEU A 217 -1.38 16.16 -9.14
CA LEU A 217 -0.77 15.04 -9.86
C LEU A 217 0.36 15.50 -10.78
N ASN A 218 0.16 16.58 -11.55
CA ASN A 218 1.19 17.09 -12.45
C ASN A 218 2.39 17.67 -11.67
N THR A 219 2.12 18.45 -10.60
CA THR A 219 3.20 18.98 -9.75
C THR A 219 3.86 17.86 -8.96
N GLY A 220 3.11 16.82 -8.57
CA GLY A 220 3.64 15.62 -7.94
C GLY A 220 4.56 14.81 -8.85
N LEU A 221 4.27 14.72 -10.14
CA LEU A 221 5.15 14.09 -11.13
C LEU A 221 6.49 14.86 -11.27
N ILE A 222 6.44 16.20 -11.25
CA ILE A 222 7.62 17.06 -11.24
C ILE A 222 8.42 16.85 -9.94
N LEU A 223 7.75 16.76 -8.80
CA LEU A 223 8.38 16.46 -7.51
C LEU A 223 9.07 15.11 -7.53
N TRP A 224 8.40 14.07 -8.02
CA TRP A 224 8.95 12.72 -8.16
C TRP A 224 10.21 12.72 -9.02
N TYR A 225 10.19 13.43 -10.16
CA TYR A 225 11.34 13.55 -11.04
C TYR A 225 12.55 14.22 -10.38
N PHE A 226 12.34 15.32 -9.66
CA PHE A 226 13.43 15.98 -8.93
C PHE A 226 13.93 15.15 -7.75
N MET A 227 13.04 14.44 -7.05
CA MET A 227 13.44 13.51 -6.00
C MET A 227 14.29 12.35 -6.56
N LEU A 228 13.92 11.81 -7.72
CA LEU A 228 14.70 10.76 -8.40
C LEU A 228 16.16 11.20 -8.65
N GLY A 229 16.37 12.46 -9.04
CA GLY A 229 17.72 13.03 -9.26
C GLY A 229 18.44 13.49 -7.99
N SER A 230 17.75 13.59 -6.85
CA SER A 230 18.31 14.17 -5.62
C SER A 230 19.16 13.22 -4.78
N GLY A 231 19.07 11.90 -5.01
CA GLY A 231 19.67 10.88 -4.17
C GLY A 231 18.78 10.45 -2.99
N ILE A 232 17.65 11.12 -2.81
CA ILE A 232 16.58 10.65 -1.90
C ILE A 232 15.66 9.72 -2.70
N HIS A 233 15.16 8.66 -2.06
CA HIS A 233 14.26 7.73 -2.73
C HIS A 233 13.04 8.44 -3.32
N ALA A 234 12.82 8.25 -4.63
CA ALA A 234 11.74 8.88 -5.39
C ALA A 234 10.33 8.56 -4.84
N THR A 235 10.17 7.42 -4.18
CA THR A 235 8.91 7.00 -3.54
C THR A 235 8.44 7.93 -2.44
N ILE A 236 9.37 8.62 -1.75
CA ILE A 236 9.04 9.60 -0.70
C ILE A 236 8.26 10.80 -1.29
N ALA A 237 8.46 11.10 -2.59
CA ALA A 237 7.68 12.14 -3.25
C ALA A 237 6.17 11.89 -3.18
N GLY A 238 5.73 10.63 -3.28
CA GLY A 238 4.31 10.26 -3.13
C GLY A 238 3.75 10.64 -1.76
N VAL A 239 4.49 10.34 -0.71
CA VAL A 239 4.08 10.66 0.68
C VAL A 239 4.06 12.18 0.91
N VAL A 240 5.10 12.88 0.50
CA VAL A 240 5.18 14.36 0.62
C VAL A 240 4.02 15.01 -0.13
N LEU A 241 3.72 14.54 -1.34
CA LEU A 241 2.58 14.99 -2.12
C LEU A 241 1.27 14.78 -1.37
N ALA A 242 1.04 13.61 -0.78
CA ALA A 242 -0.17 13.31 -0.02
C ALA A 242 -0.38 14.30 1.13
N PHE A 243 0.69 14.65 1.85
CA PHE A 243 0.61 15.63 2.93
C PHE A 243 0.34 17.06 2.42
N CYS A 244 0.69 17.39 1.19
CA CYS A 244 0.39 18.69 0.57
C CYS A 244 -1.05 18.81 0.06
N ILE A 245 -1.77 17.72 -0.23
CA ILE A 245 -3.14 17.74 -0.75
C ILE A 245 -4.12 18.22 0.33
N PRO A 246 -5.05 19.16 0.03
CA PRO A 246 -5.98 19.70 1.02
C PRO A 246 -7.00 18.65 1.49
N ALA A 247 -7.26 18.63 2.80
CA ALA A 247 -8.25 17.76 3.45
C ALA A 247 -9.55 18.50 3.81
N ASN A 248 -9.59 19.83 3.60
CA ASN A 248 -10.69 20.65 4.05
C ASN A 248 -11.90 20.57 3.11
N ILE A 249 -13.09 20.47 3.68
CA ILE A 249 -14.36 20.64 2.97
C ILE A 249 -14.59 22.14 2.77
N PRO A 250 -15.14 22.60 1.61
CA PRO A 250 -15.38 24.03 1.38
C PRO A 250 -16.36 24.62 2.38
N ARG A 251 -16.16 25.90 2.66
CA ARG A 251 -17.16 26.70 3.36
C ARG A 251 -18.40 26.82 2.46
N GLY A 252 -19.59 26.47 2.97
CA GLY A 252 -20.84 26.56 2.21
C GLY A 252 -21.46 25.21 1.85
N THR A 253 -21.20 24.16 2.60
CA THR A 253 -21.78 22.81 2.44
C THR A 253 -23.31 22.85 2.27
N LYS A 254 -24.02 23.74 3.00
CA LYS A 254 -25.47 23.91 2.86
C LYS A 254 -25.88 24.32 1.45
N PHE A 255 -25.16 25.27 0.83
CA PHE A 255 -25.44 25.74 -0.53
C PHE A 255 -25.37 24.62 -1.56
N TYR A 256 -24.35 23.76 -1.47
CA TYR A 256 -24.20 22.62 -2.40
C TYR A 256 -25.26 21.55 -2.16
N ILE A 257 -25.64 21.27 -0.92
CA ILE A 257 -26.72 20.33 -0.57
C ILE A 257 -28.07 20.86 -1.09
N GLU A 258 -28.38 22.14 -0.89
CA GLU A 258 -29.59 22.78 -1.41
C GLU A 258 -29.60 22.76 -2.95
N ARG A 259 -28.47 23.02 -3.58
CA ARG A 259 -28.33 22.95 -5.04
C ARG A 259 -28.60 21.53 -5.56
N ILE A 260 -28.05 20.49 -4.92
CA ILE A 260 -28.33 19.10 -5.29
C ILE A 260 -29.81 18.78 -5.15
N ARG A 261 -30.43 19.16 -4.02
CA ARG A 261 -31.85 18.96 -3.78
C ARG A 261 -32.69 19.63 -4.84
N HIS A 262 -32.44 20.90 -5.10
CA HIS A 262 -33.18 21.68 -6.12
C HIS A 262 -33.09 21.04 -7.51
N GLN A 263 -31.95 20.49 -7.88
CA GLN A 263 -31.76 19.87 -9.20
C GLN A 263 -32.40 18.49 -9.30
N LEU A 264 -32.40 17.71 -8.20
CA LEU A 264 -33.11 16.45 -8.15
C LEU A 264 -34.64 16.65 -8.22
N ASP A 265 -35.17 17.69 -7.57
CA ASP A 265 -36.58 18.05 -7.63
C ASP A 265 -37.06 18.46 -9.06
N HIS A 266 -36.15 19.00 -9.87
CA HIS A 266 -36.40 19.38 -11.25
C HIS A 266 -36.07 18.29 -12.28
N PHE A 267 -35.58 17.15 -11.83
CA PHE A 267 -35.25 16.03 -12.73
C PHE A 267 -36.56 15.39 -13.25
N PRO A 268 -36.75 15.23 -14.57
CA PRO A 268 -37.99 14.69 -15.13
C PRO A 268 -38.24 13.26 -14.64
N SER A 269 -39.34 13.06 -13.93
CA SER A 269 -39.75 11.74 -13.39
C SER A 269 -40.08 10.72 -14.49
N THR A 270 -40.31 11.17 -15.72
CA THR A 270 -40.63 10.35 -16.90
C THR A 270 -39.50 9.42 -17.32
N VAL A 271 -38.24 9.77 -17.06
CA VAL A 271 -37.08 8.91 -17.38
C VAL A 271 -37.03 7.64 -16.50
N VAL A 272 -37.56 7.73 -15.29
CA VAL A 272 -37.56 6.61 -14.33
C VAL A 272 -38.68 5.59 -14.58
N THR A 273 -39.80 6.07 -15.16
CA THR A 273 -41.05 5.28 -15.35
C THR A 273 -41.11 4.53 -16.69
N HIS A 274 -40.35 4.95 -17.72
CA HIS A 274 -40.38 4.36 -19.05
C HIS A 274 -39.12 3.61 -19.48
N ALA A 275 -38.28 3.16 -18.54
CA ALA A 275 -37.19 2.26 -18.84
C ALA A 275 -37.71 0.88 -19.24
N ASP A 276 -38.24 0.79 -20.47
CA ASP A 276 -38.45 -0.48 -21.16
C ASP A 276 -37.06 -1.14 -21.26
N ARG A 277 -36.82 -2.21 -20.54
CA ARG A 277 -35.49 -2.83 -20.39
C ARG A 277 -34.77 -3.17 -21.69
N ASN A 278 -35.44 -3.04 -22.81
CA ASN A 278 -34.96 -3.40 -24.15
C ASN A 278 -34.68 -2.23 -25.08
N LYS A 279 -34.88 -0.98 -24.66
CA LYS A 279 -34.59 0.19 -25.50
C LYS A 279 -33.47 1.01 -24.91
N PRO A 280 -32.46 1.45 -25.70
CA PRO A 280 -31.45 2.36 -25.23
C PRO A 280 -32.11 3.70 -24.84
N VAL A 281 -31.98 4.11 -23.59
CA VAL A 281 -32.42 5.41 -23.10
C VAL A 281 -31.30 6.40 -23.32
N VAL A 282 -31.52 7.35 -24.26
CA VAL A 282 -30.60 8.47 -24.49
C VAL A 282 -31.18 9.68 -23.77
N LEU A 283 -30.40 10.23 -22.85
CA LEU A 283 -30.78 11.46 -22.12
C LEU A 283 -30.69 12.68 -23.03
N SER A 284 -31.59 13.64 -22.83
CA SER A 284 -31.50 14.93 -23.47
C SER A 284 -30.32 15.76 -22.96
N ASP A 285 -29.90 16.78 -23.71
CA ASP A 285 -28.80 17.67 -23.29
C ASP A 285 -29.12 18.38 -21.96
N GLU A 286 -30.40 18.70 -21.71
CA GLU A 286 -30.85 19.30 -20.45
C GLU A 286 -30.74 18.33 -19.27
N GLU A 287 -31.12 17.07 -19.44
CA GLU A 287 -30.99 16.04 -18.43
C GLU A 287 -29.51 15.73 -18.10
N ILE A 288 -28.66 15.70 -19.14
CA ILE A 288 -27.22 15.57 -18.99
C ILE A 288 -26.65 16.78 -18.23
N ALA A 289 -27.09 17.99 -18.52
CA ALA A 289 -26.63 19.19 -17.82
C ALA A 289 -27.02 19.20 -16.34
N LEU A 290 -28.25 18.75 -16.01
CA LEU A 290 -28.71 18.58 -14.63
C LEU A 290 -27.85 17.55 -13.89
N LEU A 291 -27.62 16.38 -14.48
CA LEU A 291 -26.78 15.35 -13.88
C LEU A 291 -25.33 15.81 -13.64
N LYS A 292 -24.74 16.49 -14.64
CA LYS A 292 -23.39 17.08 -14.50
C LYS A 292 -23.34 18.16 -13.41
N SER A 293 -24.43 18.90 -13.23
CA SER A 293 -24.50 19.90 -12.17
C SER A 293 -24.62 19.26 -10.77
N VAL A 294 -25.33 18.14 -10.64
CA VAL A 294 -25.39 17.32 -9.40
C VAL A 294 -24.01 16.72 -9.12
N GLU A 295 -23.35 16.15 -10.13
CA GLU A 295 -21.99 15.61 -10.03
C GLU A 295 -21.00 16.69 -9.55
N SER A 296 -20.99 17.85 -10.21
CA SER A 296 -20.15 18.98 -9.82
C SER A 296 -20.41 19.47 -8.40
N ALA A 297 -21.68 19.54 -7.98
CA ALA A 297 -22.03 19.93 -6.62
C ALA A 297 -21.59 18.87 -5.58
N SER A 298 -21.68 17.59 -5.92
CA SER A 298 -21.21 16.47 -5.10
C SER A 298 -19.70 16.49 -4.94
N ASP A 299 -18.94 16.72 -6.01
CA ASP A 299 -17.48 16.82 -6.00
C ASP A 299 -16.98 17.96 -5.09
N HIS A 300 -17.79 19.02 -4.93
CA HIS A 300 -17.47 20.10 -3.99
C HIS A 300 -17.70 19.71 -2.51
N LEU A 301 -18.50 18.68 -2.23
CA LEU A 301 -18.76 18.23 -0.87
C LEU A 301 -17.68 17.27 -0.33
N VAL A 302 -17.00 16.57 -1.22
CA VAL A 302 -15.91 15.64 -0.86
C VAL A 302 -14.59 16.40 -0.80
N SER A 303 -13.74 16.11 0.20
CA SER A 303 -12.40 16.71 0.25
C SER A 303 -11.51 16.16 -0.86
N PRO A 304 -10.60 16.96 -1.44
CA PRO A 304 -9.66 16.47 -2.45
C PRO A 304 -8.83 15.27 -1.99
N LEU A 305 -8.53 15.18 -0.70
CA LEU A 305 -7.86 14.05 -0.07
C LEU A 305 -8.68 12.76 -0.24
N GLN A 306 -9.95 12.77 0.21
CA GLN A 306 -10.83 11.59 0.15
C GLN A 306 -11.12 11.18 -1.28
N ASP A 307 -11.41 12.15 -2.14
CA ASP A 307 -11.70 11.92 -3.55
C ASP A 307 -10.48 11.29 -4.28
N MET A 308 -9.27 11.77 -4.00
CA MET A 308 -8.05 11.19 -4.58
C MET A 308 -7.73 9.80 -4.01
N GLU A 309 -7.94 9.59 -2.70
CA GLU A 309 -7.81 8.27 -2.07
C GLU A 309 -8.74 7.25 -2.73
N ASP A 310 -10.02 7.59 -2.92
CA ASP A 310 -11.01 6.70 -3.52
C ASP A 310 -10.68 6.38 -4.99
N VAL A 311 -10.22 7.38 -5.76
CA VAL A 311 -9.80 7.19 -7.16
C VAL A 311 -8.57 6.29 -7.26
N LEU A 312 -7.59 6.45 -6.37
CA LEU A 312 -6.35 5.66 -6.39
C LEU A 312 -6.52 4.24 -5.85
N LYS A 313 -7.49 4.00 -5.00
CA LYS A 313 -7.69 2.69 -4.34
C LYS A 313 -7.87 1.54 -5.33
N MET A 314 -8.60 1.77 -6.42
CA MET A 314 -8.83 0.75 -7.44
C MET A 314 -7.58 0.43 -8.27
N PRO A 315 -6.92 1.41 -8.94
CA PRO A 315 -5.71 1.12 -9.69
C PRO A 315 -4.57 0.60 -8.81
N VAL A 316 -4.43 1.09 -7.58
CA VAL A 316 -3.40 0.57 -6.66
C VAL A 316 -3.62 -0.91 -6.37
N ASN A 317 -4.82 -1.30 -5.93
CA ASN A 317 -5.08 -2.66 -5.49
C ASN A 317 -5.17 -3.69 -6.64
N TYR A 318 -5.63 -3.28 -7.83
CA TYR A 318 -5.91 -4.20 -8.94
C TYR A 318 -4.90 -4.13 -10.10
N GLN A 319 -4.06 -3.10 -10.16
CA GLN A 319 -3.06 -2.93 -11.22
C GLN A 319 -1.65 -2.81 -10.65
N ILE A 320 -1.41 -1.81 -9.76
CA ILE A 320 -0.06 -1.48 -9.30
C ILE A 320 0.52 -2.61 -8.44
N ILE A 321 -0.18 -3.02 -7.39
CA ILE A 321 0.32 -4.08 -6.49
C ILE A 321 0.50 -5.43 -7.22
N PRO A 322 -0.45 -5.92 -8.05
CA PRO A 322 -0.23 -7.15 -8.82
C PRO A 322 0.90 -7.05 -9.85
N LEU A 323 1.04 -5.91 -10.54
CA LEU A 323 2.14 -5.69 -11.50
C LEU A 323 3.48 -5.64 -10.79
N PHE A 324 3.56 -4.95 -9.65
CA PHE A 324 4.74 -4.91 -8.80
C PHE A 324 5.13 -6.30 -8.30
N ALA A 325 4.16 -7.08 -7.83
CA ALA A 325 4.39 -8.47 -7.42
C ALA A 325 4.88 -9.33 -8.59
N PHE A 326 4.28 -9.18 -9.77
CA PHE A 326 4.70 -9.88 -10.98
C PHE A 326 6.14 -9.52 -11.36
N ALA A 327 6.54 -8.26 -11.27
CA ALA A 327 7.90 -7.82 -11.60
C ALA A 327 8.96 -8.29 -10.58
N ASN A 328 8.61 -8.38 -9.29
CA ASN A 328 9.58 -8.62 -8.22
C ASN A 328 9.61 -10.05 -7.67
N ALA A 329 8.51 -10.80 -7.79
CA ALA A 329 8.42 -12.16 -7.25
C ALA A 329 9.07 -13.24 -8.13
N GLY A 330 9.56 -12.89 -9.32
CA GLY A 330 10.25 -13.82 -10.22
C GLY A 330 11.64 -14.21 -9.71
N VAL A 331 11.70 -15.04 -8.68
CA VAL A 331 12.93 -15.56 -8.10
C VAL A 331 13.41 -16.74 -8.94
N ASN A 332 14.70 -16.75 -9.31
CA ASN A 332 15.31 -17.88 -10.00
C ASN A 332 15.65 -19.00 -9.00
N LEU A 333 14.86 -20.05 -9.00
CA LEU A 333 15.05 -21.21 -8.11
C LEU A 333 16.08 -22.21 -8.66
N ALA A 334 16.40 -22.15 -9.97
CA ALA A 334 17.22 -23.16 -10.66
C ALA A 334 18.72 -23.18 -10.30
N GLY A 335 19.19 -22.25 -9.48
CA GLY A 335 20.58 -22.22 -8.98
C GLY A 335 20.66 -22.11 -7.47
N MET A 336 19.51 -22.02 -6.79
CA MET A 336 19.45 -21.84 -5.35
C MET A 336 19.44 -23.18 -4.61
N SER A 337 20.32 -23.32 -3.63
CA SER A 337 20.18 -24.39 -2.65
C SER A 337 19.09 -24.01 -1.67
N LEU A 338 18.17 -24.93 -1.34
CA LEU A 338 17.26 -24.76 -0.20
C LEU A 338 18.04 -24.45 1.10
N MET A 339 19.35 -24.74 1.10
CA MET A 339 20.25 -24.42 2.19
C MET A 339 20.45 -22.90 2.37
N SER A 340 20.28 -22.07 1.32
CA SER A 340 20.34 -20.60 1.44
C SER A 340 19.18 -20.03 2.27
N LEU A 341 18.05 -20.74 2.34
CA LEU A 341 16.95 -20.38 3.26
C LEU A 341 17.34 -20.59 4.73
N PHE A 342 18.28 -21.49 5.01
CA PHE A 342 18.71 -21.82 6.37
C PHE A 342 20.02 -21.12 6.78
N SER A 343 20.50 -20.16 5.99
CA SER A 343 21.71 -19.38 6.26
C SER A 343 21.58 -17.94 5.81
N GLY A 344 22.40 -17.05 6.36
CA GLY A 344 22.55 -15.68 5.92
C GLY A 344 21.27 -14.84 5.97
N VAL A 345 21.09 -14.01 4.93
CA VAL A 345 20.00 -13.03 4.83
C VAL A 345 18.63 -13.72 4.71
N GLY A 346 18.54 -14.85 3.99
CA GLY A 346 17.29 -15.58 3.80
C GLY A 346 16.67 -16.03 5.12
N LEU A 347 17.47 -16.66 5.99
CA LEU A 347 17.03 -17.09 7.32
C LEU A 347 16.69 -15.91 8.22
N ALA A 348 17.51 -14.86 8.20
CA ALA A 348 17.30 -13.67 9.02
C ALA A 348 15.97 -12.97 8.67
N VAL A 349 15.65 -12.84 7.39
CA VAL A 349 14.39 -12.28 6.90
C VAL A 349 13.21 -13.20 7.25
N PHE A 350 13.35 -14.50 7.01
CA PHE A 350 12.30 -15.49 7.33
C PHE A 350 11.92 -15.45 8.83
N LEU A 351 12.91 -15.54 9.72
CA LEU A 351 12.68 -15.51 11.16
C LEU A 351 12.23 -14.12 11.64
N GLY A 352 12.76 -13.06 11.04
CA GLY A 352 12.33 -11.68 11.30
C GLY A 352 10.85 -11.47 11.02
N LEU A 353 10.34 -11.97 9.89
CA LEU A 353 8.92 -11.89 9.54
C LEU A 353 8.07 -12.81 10.43
N LEU A 354 8.44 -14.08 10.55
CA LEU A 354 7.63 -15.08 11.24
C LEU A 354 7.62 -14.88 12.75
N ILE A 355 8.79 -14.80 13.37
CA ILE A 355 8.96 -14.73 14.83
C ILE A 355 9.09 -13.27 15.27
N GLY A 356 9.93 -12.50 14.60
CA GLY A 356 10.22 -11.12 15.00
C GLY A 356 8.97 -10.24 15.01
N LYS A 357 8.20 -10.25 13.91
CA LYS A 357 6.94 -9.49 13.81
C LYS A 357 5.92 -9.95 14.84
N PHE A 358 5.69 -11.26 14.91
CA PHE A 358 4.73 -11.83 15.85
C PHE A 358 5.06 -11.46 17.30
N CYS A 359 6.28 -11.76 17.74
CA CYS A 359 6.73 -11.47 19.10
C CYS A 359 6.78 -9.97 19.38
N GLY A 360 7.21 -9.18 18.39
CA GLY A 360 7.33 -7.73 18.52
C GLY A 360 5.97 -7.06 18.75
N VAL A 361 5.03 -7.29 17.85
CA VAL A 361 3.68 -6.72 17.98
C VAL A 361 3.00 -7.20 19.26
N LEU A 362 3.07 -8.51 19.54
CA LEU A 362 2.41 -9.10 20.71
C LEU A 362 3.00 -8.61 22.03
N SER A 363 4.35 -8.60 22.17
CA SER A 363 5.02 -8.22 23.44
C SER A 363 4.86 -6.74 23.75
N PHE A 364 5.00 -5.86 22.74
CA PHE A 364 4.83 -4.42 22.94
C PHE A 364 3.37 -4.07 23.22
N SER A 365 2.41 -4.70 22.53
CA SER A 365 0.99 -4.54 22.84
C SER A 365 0.65 -5.07 24.24
N TRP A 366 1.19 -6.22 24.64
CA TRP A 366 1.01 -6.73 26.00
C TRP A 366 1.57 -5.76 27.05
N LEU A 367 2.76 -5.23 26.82
CA LEU A 367 3.38 -4.26 27.71
C LEU A 367 2.55 -2.96 27.76
N GLY A 368 2.08 -2.47 26.63
CA GLY A 368 1.23 -1.29 26.54
C GLY A 368 -0.08 -1.44 27.31
N ILE A 369 -0.74 -2.60 27.22
CA ILE A 369 -1.96 -2.91 27.99
C ILE A 369 -1.63 -2.99 29.49
N LYS A 370 -0.53 -3.65 29.87
CA LYS A 370 -0.12 -3.81 31.28
C LYS A 370 0.22 -2.45 31.91
N LEU A 371 0.82 -1.54 31.15
CA LEU A 371 1.14 -0.18 31.61
C LEU A 371 -0.09 0.78 31.58
N GLY A 372 -1.25 0.31 31.11
CA GLY A 372 -2.46 1.14 31.01
C GLY A 372 -2.41 2.19 29.87
N LEU A 373 -1.43 2.08 28.96
CA LEU A 373 -1.27 2.99 27.82
C LEU A 373 -2.26 2.72 26.69
N MET A 374 -2.72 1.47 26.56
CA MET A 374 -3.67 1.05 25.54
C MET A 374 -4.68 0.05 26.11
N GLN A 375 -5.80 -0.10 25.42
CA GLN A 375 -6.82 -1.10 25.76
C GLN A 375 -6.85 -2.20 24.72
N MET A 376 -7.28 -3.40 25.16
CA MET A 376 -7.55 -4.49 24.21
C MET A 376 -8.65 -4.07 23.24
N PRO A 377 -8.55 -4.37 21.94
CA PRO A 377 -9.61 -4.10 20.99
C PRO A 377 -10.94 -4.71 21.42
N GLU A 378 -12.05 -4.03 21.14
CA GLU A 378 -13.38 -4.45 21.54
C GLU A 378 -13.70 -5.87 21.06
N ASN A 379 -14.31 -6.66 21.94
CA ASN A 379 -14.68 -8.06 21.71
C ASN A 379 -13.51 -8.98 21.32
N ALA A 380 -12.26 -8.58 21.63
CA ALA A 380 -11.08 -9.40 21.40
C ALA A 380 -10.63 -10.13 22.68
N ASN A 381 -10.03 -11.28 22.50
CA ASN A 381 -9.30 -12.00 23.55
C ASN A 381 -7.84 -12.17 23.14
N TRP A 382 -6.96 -12.52 24.10
CA TRP A 382 -5.54 -12.67 23.84
C TRP A 382 -5.22 -13.67 22.73
N LYS A 383 -6.02 -14.73 22.57
CA LYS A 383 -5.80 -15.76 21.54
C LYS A 383 -6.15 -15.23 20.15
N SER A 384 -7.28 -14.53 20.01
CA SER A 384 -7.66 -13.90 18.75
C SER A 384 -6.72 -12.73 18.39
N PHE A 385 -6.27 -11.96 19.39
CA PHE A 385 -5.30 -10.90 19.22
C PHE A 385 -3.95 -11.44 18.74
N ALA A 386 -3.42 -12.49 19.35
CA ALA A 386 -2.19 -13.16 18.91
C ALA A 386 -2.31 -13.68 17.46
N SER A 387 -3.49 -14.16 17.07
CA SER A 387 -3.70 -14.59 15.67
C SER A 387 -3.57 -13.43 14.67
N ILE A 388 -4.01 -12.23 15.04
CA ILE A 388 -3.82 -11.01 14.23
C ILE A 388 -2.34 -10.59 14.20
N CYS A 389 -1.65 -10.64 15.35
CA CYS A 389 -0.21 -10.35 15.40
C CYS A 389 0.60 -11.29 14.48
N MET A 390 0.15 -12.55 14.30
CA MET A 390 0.78 -13.47 13.35
C MET A 390 0.61 -13.06 11.89
N LEU A 391 -0.56 -12.51 11.53
CA LEU A 391 -0.78 -11.98 10.17
C LEU A 391 0.10 -10.75 9.86
N CYS A 392 0.56 -10.01 10.87
CA CYS A 392 1.49 -8.89 10.65
C CYS A 392 2.85 -9.36 10.08
N GLY A 393 3.20 -10.63 10.21
CA GLY A 393 4.39 -11.23 9.58
C GLY A 393 4.27 -11.44 8.07
N ILE A 394 3.13 -11.12 7.45
CA ILE A 394 2.95 -11.10 5.99
C ILE A 394 3.57 -9.82 5.45
N GLY A 395 4.83 -9.88 4.99
CA GLY A 395 5.56 -8.68 4.53
C GLY A 395 5.51 -8.47 3.02
N PHE A 396 5.32 -9.49 2.28
CA PHE A 396 5.34 -9.72 0.83
C PHE A 396 5.73 -8.52 -0.06
N THR A 397 4.77 -7.72 -0.58
CA THR A 397 5.06 -6.66 -1.58
C THR A 397 5.98 -5.57 -1.02
N VAL A 398 5.72 -5.09 0.19
CA VAL A 398 6.52 -4.03 0.80
C VAL A 398 7.90 -4.56 1.20
N SER A 399 8.00 -5.80 1.72
CA SER A 399 9.30 -6.43 1.99
C SER A 399 10.11 -6.69 0.71
N MET A 400 9.46 -7.06 -0.42
CA MET A 400 10.13 -7.20 -1.73
C MET A 400 10.70 -5.86 -2.20
N PHE A 401 9.95 -4.77 -2.01
CA PHE A 401 10.43 -3.43 -2.30
C PHE A 401 11.64 -3.07 -1.43
N MET A 402 11.55 -3.31 -0.12
CA MET A 402 12.68 -3.10 0.80
C MET A 402 13.92 -3.92 0.42
N ALA A 403 13.73 -5.16 -0.06
CA ALA A 403 14.84 -6.00 -0.53
C ALA A 403 15.49 -5.41 -1.79
N ALA A 404 14.71 -4.92 -2.75
CA ALA A 404 15.23 -4.25 -3.94
C ALA A 404 16.03 -2.98 -3.60
N LEU A 405 15.58 -2.22 -2.57
CA LEU A 405 16.30 -1.06 -2.06
C LEU A 405 17.59 -1.43 -1.31
N SER A 406 17.56 -2.53 -0.57
CA SER A 406 18.71 -2.99 0.22
C SER A 406 19.85 -3.47 -0.66
N TYR A 407 19.53 -4.07 -1.80
CA TYR A 407 20.47 -4.73 -2.70
C TYR A 407 20.29 -4.29 -4.17
N PRO A 408 20.56 -3.00 -4.49
CA PRO A 408 20.30 -2.44 -5.82
C PRO A 408 21.34 -2.85 -6.88
N SER A 409 22.55 -3.27 -6.47
CA SER A 409 23.66 -3.57 -7.38
C SER A 409 23.65 -5.03 -7.85
N ALA A 410 24.11 -5.26 -9.08
CA ALA A 410 24.27 -6.61 -9.63
C ALA A 410 25.22 -7.49 -8.79
N GLU A 411 26.19 -6.90 -8.09
CA GLU A 411 27.11 -7.60 -7.18
C GLU A 411 26.37 -8.25 -6.00
N HIS A 412 25.20 -7.75 -5.62
CA HIS A 412 24.40 -8.24 -4.49
C HIS A 412 23.17 -9.03 -4.96
N ALA A 413 23.14 -9.47 -6.22
CA ALA A 413 22.00 -10.21 -6.77
C ALA A 413 21.69 -11.51 -6.01
N ASP A 414 22.70 -12.20 -5.51
CA ASP A 414 22.52 -13.40 -4.70
C ASP A 414 21.86 -13.08 -3.36
N LEU A 415 22.29 -12.00 -2.68
CA LEU A 415 21.69 -11.55 -1.42
C LEU A 415 20.23 -11.11 -1.62
N LEU A 416 19.94 -10.45 -2.76
CA LEU A 416 18.57 -10.09 -3.15
C LEU A 416 17.70 -11.33 -3.35
N ASN A 417 18.21 -12.35 -4.03
CA ASN A 417 17.48 -13.59 -4.26
C ASN A 417 17.24 -14.35 -2.95
N ASP A 418 18.24 -14.45 -2.07
CA ASP A 418 18.10 -15.06 -0.75
C ASP A 418 17.07 -14.32 0.11
N ALA A 419 17.10 -12.98 0.10
CA ALA A 419 16.11 -12.15 0.78
C ALA A 419 14.69 -12.40 0.23
N LYS A 420 14.52 -12.42 -1.09
CA LYS A 420 13.22 -12.70 -1.74
C LYS A 420 12.68 -14.08 -1.36
N LEU A 421 13.54 -15.11 -1.31
CA LEU A 421 13.16 -16.44 -0.85
C LEU A 421 12.71 -16.42 0.62
N GLY A 422 13.47 -15.74 1.49
CA GLY A 422 13.10 -15.54 2.89
C GLY A 422 11.76 -14.84 3.07
N ILE A 423 11.47 -13.81 2.25
CA ILE A 423 10.20 -13.09 2.24
C ILE A 423 9.04 -14.01 1.83
N LEU A 424 9.20 -14.76 0.74
CA LEU A 424 8.16 -15.68 0.25
C LEU A 424 7.83 -16.75 1.30
N CYS A 425 8.85 -17.42 1.82
CA CYS A 425 8.67 -18.45 2.85
C CYS A 425 8.09 -17.86 4.14
N GLY A 426 8.57 -16.70 4.60
CA GLY A 426 8.08 -16.02 5.79
C GLY A 426 6.62 -15.59 5.66
N THR A 427 6.26 -15.02 4.51
CA THR A 427 4.89 -14.62 4.18
C THR A 427 3.94 -15.82 4.17
N ILE A 428 4.31 -16.92 3.47
CA ILE A 428 3.48 -18.12 3.40
C ILE A 428 3.32 -18.74 4.80
N ALA A 429 4.40 -18.86 5.56
CA ALA A 429 4.37 -19.41 6.91
C ALA A 429 3.49 -18.57 7.85
N SER A 430 3.65 -17.24 7.83
CA SER A 430 2.84 -16.31 8.64
C SER A 430 1.37 -16.34 8.26
N ALA A 431 1.05 -16.41 6.96
CA ALA A 431 -0.32 -16.52 6.48
C ALA A 431 -0.97 -17.84 6.90
N LEU A 432 -0.28 -18.97 6.72
CA LEU A 432 -0.80 -20.30 7.08
C LEU A 432 -1.02 -20.41 8.60
N VAL A 433 0.01 -20.08 9.40
CA VAL A 433 -0.08 -20.15 10.86
C VAL A 433 -1.14 -19.18 11.37
N GLY A 434 -1.17 -17.94 10.87
CA GLY A 434 -2.17 -16.93 11.22
C GLY A 434 -3.60 -17.38 10.91
N CYS A 435 -3.84 -17.92 9.71
CA CYS A 435 -5.15 -18.45 9.33
C CYS A 435 -5.57 -19.67 10.17
N LEU A 436 -4.65 -20.58 10.48
CA LEU A 436 -4.92 -21.73 11.37
C LEU A 436 -5.27 -21.26 12.80
N MET A 437 -4.53 -20.27 13.33
CA MET A 437 -4.82 -19.67 14.63
C MET A 437 -6.17 -18.97 14.62
N LEU A 438 -6.50 -18.18 13.59
CA LEU A 438 -7.79 -17.52 13.45
C LEU A 438 -8.94 -18.55 13.41
N ASN A 439 -8.77 -19.62 12.62
CA ASN A 439 -9.78 -20.65 12.54
C ASN A 439 -10.07 -21.31 13.90
N LYS A 440 -9.02 -21.53 14.70
CA LYS A 440 -9.11 -22.20 16.01
C LYS A 440 -9.62 -21.27 17.12
N PHE A 441 -9.25 -20.00 17.12
CA PHE A 441 -9.44 -19.11 18.26
C PHE A 441 -10.55 -18.06 18.08
N LEU A 442 -11.06 -17.87 16.85
CA LEU A 442 -12.24 -17.05 16.64
C LEU A 442 -13.52 -17.79 17.07
N PRO A 443 -14.51 -17.08 17.63
CA PRO A 443 -15.80 -17.67 17.98
C PRO A 443 -16.47 -18.26 16.73
N ALA A 444 -17.34 -19.25 16.91
CA ALA A 444 -18.16 -19.78 15.83
C ALA A 444 -19.01 -18.65 15.20
N ALA A 445 -19.28 -18.75 13.91
CA ALA A 445 -20.16 -17.79 13.25
C ALA A 445 -21.54 -17.81 13.95
N PRO A 446 -22.17 -16.63 14.19
CA PRO A 446 -23.53 -16.60 14.71
C PRO A 446 -24.42 -17.40 13.75
N SER A 447 -25.19 -18.33 14.31
CA SER A 447 -26.20 -19.06 13.53
C SER A 447 -27.12 -18.06 12.84
N PRO A 448 -27.49 -18.27 11.55
CA PRO A 448 -28.45 -17.40 10.90
C PRO A 448 -29.71 -17.37 11.74
N GLN A 449 -30.09 -16.18 12.24
CA GLN A 449 -31.39 -16.02 12.91
C GLN A 449 -32.46 -16.43 11.88
N PRO A 450 -33.39 -17.32 12.22
CA PRO A 450 -34.50 -17.62 11.35
C PRO A 450 -35.20 -16.30 11.04
N SER A 451 -35.39 -16.02 9.76
CA SER A 451 -36.12 -14.84 9.29
C SER A 451 -37.47 -14.80 10.00
N GLN A 452 -37.63 -13.82 10.88
CA GLN A 452 -38.93 -13.43 11.39
C GLN A 452 -39.69 -12.74 10.25
N ASN A 453 -40.17 -13.50 9.30
CA ASN A 453 -41.18 -13.11 8.32
C ASN A 453 -42.04 -14.35 8.12
N ALA A 454 -43.04 -14.45 8.98
CA ALA A 454 -44.28 -15.17 8.73
C ALA A 454 -45.44 -14.14 8.87
#